data_7ea230cf2bdd37929841528f85c8e946
#
_entry.id   7ea230cf2bdd37929841528f85c8e946
#
_cell.length_a   1.000
_cell.length_b   1.000
_cell.length_c   1.000
_cell.angle_alpha   90.00
_cell.angle_beta   90.00
_cell.angle_gamma   90.00
#
_symmetry.space_group_name_H-M   'P 1'
#
loop_
_entity.id
_entity.type
_entity.pdbx_description
1 polymer ?
#
loop_
_entity_poly.entity_id
_entity_poly.type
_entity_poly.pdbx_seq_one_letter_code
_entity_poly.pdbx_strand_id
1 'polypeptide(L)'
;MPQQVIGGAILALALAGMPVAQAADNAPPGERIFTNACSDCHTVETGRNKRGPSLHGVIGRPAGSVAGYSYSDAMKQSGIVWTPERLTRYLASPKADVPGTKMRMLVHPSPAEVETLISWLQQQK
;
A
#
# COMPACT_ATOMS: atom_id res chain seq x y z
N MET A 1 35.50 -53.66 -45.37
CA MET A 1 34.43 -52.62 -45.46
C MET A 1 34.24 -52.03 -44.13
N PRO A 2 34.66 -50.79 -43.86
CA PRO A 2 34.45 -50.20 -42.55
C PRO A 2 33.04 -49.65 -42.41
N GLN A 3 32.38 -50.06 -41.35
CA GLN A 3 31.05 -49.56 -40.96
C GLN A 3 31.22 -48.16 -40.32
N GLN A 4 30.61 -47.16 -40.93
CA GLN A 4 30.54 -45.81 -40.34
C GLN A 4 29.43 -45.80 -39.28
N VAL A 5 29.83 -45.53 -38.03
CA VAL A 5 28.91 -45.27 -36.93
C VAL A 5 28.57 -43.77 -36.97
N ILE A 6 27.33 -43.50 -37.36
CA ILE A 6 26.79 -42.14 -37.32
C ILE A 6 26.41 -41.84 -35.87
N GLY A 7 27.27 -41.06 -35.20
CA GLY A 7 26.98 -40.54 -33.87
C GLY A 7 25.92 -39.44 -33.94
N GLY A 8 24.69 -39.74 -33.46
CA GLY A 8 23.64 -38.74 -33.28
C GLY A 8 23.99 -37.83 -32.12
N ALA A 9 24.22 -36.58 -32.41
CA ALA A 9 24.34 -35.55 -31.39
C ALA A 9 22.93 -35.20 -30.87
N ILE A 10 22.65 -35.58 -29.63
CA ILE A 10 21.44 -35.18 -28.94
C ILE A 10 21.67 -33.75 -28.41
N LEU A 11 21.06 -32.77 -29.07
CA LEU A 11 21.05 -31.39 -28.63
C LEU A 11 20.09 -31.29 -27.45
N ALA A 12 20.59 -31.28 -26.21
CA ALA A 12 19.81 -31.03 -25.01
C ALA A 12 19.45 -29.54 -24.96
N LEU A 13 18.21 -29.24 -25.26
CA LEU A 13 17.66 -27.90 -25.08
C LEU A 13 17.48 -27.66 -23.57
N ALA A 14 18.41 -26.94 -22.95
CA ALA A 14 18.29 -26.46 -21.58
C ALA A 14 17.22 -25.36 -21.56
N LEU A 15 16.01 -25.69 -21.10
CA LEU A 15 15.01 -24.71 -20.73
C LEU A 15 15.55 -23.97 -19.50
N ALA A 16 16.14 -22.80 -19.74
CA ALA A 16 16.46 -21.86 -18.69
C ALA A 16 15.14 -21.39 -18.06
N GLY A 17 14.79 -21.95 -16.92
CA GLY A 17 13.69 -21.48 -16.11
C GLY A 17 13.95 -20.03 -15.70
N MET A 18 13.18 -19.10 -16.23
CA MET A 18 13.20 -17.72 -15.77
C MET A 18 12.71 -17.69 -14.32
N PRO A 19 13.44 -17.03 -13.40
CA PRO A 19 12.94 -16.88 -12.04
C PRO A 19 11.67 -16.03 -12.09
N VAL A 20 10.55 -16.64 -11.73
CA VAL A 20 9.27 -15.93 -11.58
C VAL A 20 9.43 -14.98 -10.40
N ALA A 21 9.22 -13.72 -10.68
CA ALA A 21 9.34 -12.55 -9.84
C ALA A 21 9.07 -12.75 -8.34
N GLN A 22 10.09 -12.55 -7.54
CA GLN A 22 10.02 -12.27 -6.10
C GLN A 22 9.88 -10.76 -5.84
N ALA A 23 9.15 -10.05 -6.71
CA ALA A 23 8.96 -8.60 -6.58
C ALA A 23 8.19 -8.21 -5.33
N ALA A 24 7.30 -9.07 -4.82
CA ALA A 24 6.51 -8.80 -3.61
C ALA A 24 7.34 -8.87 -2.32
N ASP A 25 8.39 -9.69 -2.28
CA ASP A 25 9.25 -9.83 -1.10
C ASP A 25 10.28 -8.71 -0.96
N ASN A 26 10.51 -7.93 -2.02
CA ASN A 26 11.48 -6.83 -2.05
C ASN A 26 10.86 -5.44 -1.78
N ALA A 27 9.54 -5.34 -1.63
CA ALA A 27 8.88 -4.07 -1.31
C ALA A 27 9.30 -3.58 0.09
N PRO A 28 9.45 -2.25 0.29
CA PRO A 28 9.71 -1.68 1.60
C PRO A 28 8.67 -2.13 2.63
N PRO A 29 9.04 -2.33 3.90
CA PRO A 29 8.10 -2.80 4.93
C PRO A 29 6.81 -1.97 5.03
N GLY A 30 6.91 -0.65 4.95
CA GLY A 30 5.75 0.24 4.99
C GLY A 30 4.82 0.06 3.79
N GLU A 31 5.37 -0.19 2.61
CA GLU A 31 4.59 -0.50 1.40
C GLU A 31 3.83 -1.82 1.54
N ARG A 32 4.46 -2.85 2.10
CA ARG A 32 3.77 -4.13 2.35
C ARG A 32 2.61 -3.98 3.32
N ILE A 33 2.80 -3.18 4.38
CA ILE A 33 1.73 -2.89 5.34
C ILE A 33 0.59 -2.12 4.64
N PHE A 34 0.92 -1.10 3.84
CA PHE A 34 -0.05 -0.37 3.05
C PHE A 34 -0.84 -1.29 2.12
N THR A 35 -0.14 -2.14 1.38
CA THR A 35 -0.77 -3.08 0.45
C THR A 35 -1.74 -4.02 1.16
N ASN A 36 -1.36 -4.52 2.32
CA ASN A 36 -2.18 -5.46 3.09
C ASN A 36 -3.37 -4.79 3.81
N ALA A 37 -3.18 -3.61 4.37
CA ALA A 37 -4.16 -3.00 5.27
C ALA A 37 -4.95 -1.83 4.65
N CYS A 38 -4.44 -1.19 3.60
CA CYS A 38 -4.94 0.09 3.11
C CYS A 38 -5.35 0.10 1.63
N SER A 39 -4.68 -0.71 0.79
CA SER A 39 -4.77 -0.60 -0.67
C SER A 39 -6.13 -0.97 -1.26
N ASP A 40 -6.97 -1.70 -0.54
CA ASP A 40 -8.34 -1.98 -0.99
C ASP A 40 -9.18 -0.70 -1.11
N CYS A 41 -8.90 0.28 -0.27
CA CYS A 41 -9.65 1.53 -0.19
C CYS A 41 -8.86 2.77 -0.59
N HIS A 42 -7.54 2.73 -0.56
CA HIS A 42 -6.68 3.89 -0.81
C HIS A 42 -5.61 3.63 -1.87
N THR A 43 -5.13 4.72 -2.47
CA THR A 43 -3.90 4.75 -3.25
C THR A 43 -2.91 5.74 -2.64
N VAL A 44 -1.69 5.78 -3.14
CA VAL A 44 -0.72 6.86 -2.88
C VAL A 44 -0.44 7.69 -4.13
N GLU A 45 -1.26 7.50 -5.16
CA GLU A 45 -1.14 8.25 -6.42
C GLU A 45 -1.89 9.58 -6.31
N THR A 46 -1.27 10.65 -6.82
CA THR A 46 -1.90 11.98 -6.88
C THR A 46 -3.21 11.91 -7.69
N GLY A 47 -4.28 12.44 -7.10
CA GLY A 47 -5.57 12.58 -7.77
C GLY A 47 -6.34 11.29 -7.98
N ARG A 48 -5.85 10.15 -7.49
CA ARG A 48 -6.53 8.87 -7.62
C ARG A 48 -7.20 8.44 -6.31
N ASN A 49 -8.49 8.69 -6.23
CA ASN A 49 -9.33 8.22 -5.14
C ASN A 49 -9.93 6.84 -5.45
N LYS A 50 -10.21 6.08 -4.40
CA LYS A 50 -10.99 4.83 -4.44
C LYS A 50 -12.17 4.95 -3.48
N ARG A 51 -12.47 3.94 -2.68
CA ARG A 51 -13.46 4.03 -1.59
C ARG A 51 -13.06 5.04 -0.53
N GLY A 52 -11.75 5.26 -0.36
CA GLY A 52 -11.15 6.30 0.44
C GLY A 52 -10.39 7.30 -0.43
N PRO A 53 -10.00 8.45 0.13
CA PRO A 53 -9.20 9.44 -0.59
C PRO A 53 -7.79 8.94 -0.84
N SER A 54 -7.13 9.48 -1.89
CA SER A 54 -5.70 9.26 -2.07
C SER A 54 -4.92 9.66 -0.82
N LEU A 55 -3.95 8.86 -0.43
CA LEU A 55 -3.03 9.15 0.69
C LEU A 55 -1.74 9.84 0.24
N HIS A 56 -1.67 10.24 -1.05
CA HIS A 56 -0.53 11.03 -1.52
C HIS A 56 -0.42 12.33 -0.71
N GLY A 57 0.76 12.57 -0.13
CA GLY A 57 1.00 13.74 0.70
C GLY A 57 0.16 13.81 1.98
N VAL A 58 -0.35 12.69 2.49
CA VAL A 58 -1.26 12.68 3.63
C VAL A 58 -0.64 13.25 4.91
N ILE A 59 0.64 13.02 5.15
CA ILE A 59 1.31 13.55 6.33
C ILE A 59 1.48 15.08 6.20
N GLY A 60 0.91 15.81 7.14
CA GLY A 60 0.85 17.27 7.14
C GLY A 60 -0.34 17.86 6.38
N ARG A 61 -1.17 17.05 5.78
CA ARG A 61 -2.36 17.47 5.02
C ARG A 61 -3.56 17.70 5.94
N PRO A 62 -4.35 18.77 5.72
CA PRO A 62 -5.64 18.92 6.41
C PRO A 62 -6.61 17.76 6.06
N ALA A 63 -7.31 17.26 7.06
CA ALA A 63 -8.35 16.29 6.87
C ALA A 63 -9.49 16.86 6.00
N GLY A 64 -10.10 16.01 5.19
CA GLY A 64 -11.20 16.44 4.32
C GLY A 64 -10.80 17.31 3.13
N SER A 65 -9.53 17.36 2.74
CA SER A 65 -9.01 18.32 1.77
C SER A 65 -8.73 17.77 0.37
N VAL A 66 -8.80 16.45 0.16
CA VAL A 66 -8.53 15.88 -1.18
C VAL A 66 -9.67 16.21 -2.14
N ALA A 67 -9.30 16.78 -3.27
CA ALA A 67 -10.27 17.11 -4.32
C ALA A 67 -10.96 15.86 -4.89
N GLY A 68 -12.24 15.97 -5.19
CA GLY A 68 -13.02 14.91 -5.84
C GLY A 68 -13.40 13.74 -4.94
N TYR A 69 -13.07 13.75 -3.65
CA TYR A 69 -13.52 12.74 -2.71
C TYR A 69 -14.69 13.26 -1.85
N SER A 70 -15.70 12.40 -1.67
CA SER A 70 -16.88 12.72 -0.85
C SER A 70 -16.65 12.28 0.59
N TYR A 71 -16.13 13.18 1.42
CA TYR A 71 -15.92 12.95 2.85
C TYR A 71 -17.22 12.95 3.65
N SER A 72 -17.21 12.31 4.83
CA SER A 72 -18.23 12.52 5.84
C SER A 72 -18.21 13.96 6.35
N ASP A 73 -19.36 14.45 6.83
CA ASP A 73 -19.41 15.77 7.47
C ASP A 73 -18.51 15.83 8.70
N ALA A 74 -18.44 14.74 9.47
CA ALA A 74 -17.54 14.64 10.61
C ALA A 74 -16.07 14.87 10.22
N MET A 75 -15.63 14.28 9.10
CA MET A 75 -14.25 14.45 8.64
C MET A 75 -14.01 15.86 8.10
N LYS A 76 -14.93 16.40 7.32
CA LYS A 76 -14.85 17.78 6.78
C LYS A 76 -14.77 18.83 7.90
N GLN A 77 -15.48 18.61 9.00
CA GLN A 77 -15.57 19.55 10.12
C GLN A 77 -14.55 19.27 11.22
N SER A 78 -13.74 18.24 11.08
CA SER A 78 -12.85 17.78 12.15
C SER A 78 -11.74 18.76 12.52
N GLY A 79 -11.30 19.59 11.58
CA GLY A 79 -10.17 20.51 11.78
C GLY A 79 -8.82 19.80 11.96
N ILE A 80 -8.75 18.52 11.69
CA ILE A 80 -7.54 17.71 11.87
C ILE A 80 -6.52 18.07 10.82
N VAL A 81 -5.24 18.14 11.23
CA VAL A 81 -4.08 18.04 10.36
C VAL A 81 -3.41 16.69 10.64
N TRP A 82 -3.13 15.93 9.60
CA TRP A 82 -2.59 14.58 9.71
C TRP A 82 -1.10 14.61 10.05
N THR A 83 -0.76 14.94 11.28
CA THR A 83 0.58 14.67 11.81
C THR A 83 0.77 13.18 12.03
N PRO A 84 2.01 12.67 12.15
CA PRO A 84 2.25 11.26 12.47
C PRO A 84 1.49 10.80 13.72
N GLU A 85 1.51 11.58 14.78
CA GLU A 85 0.82 11.27 16.05
C GLU A 85 -0.71 11.27 15.87
N ARG A 86 -1.21 12.23 15.12
CA ARG A 86 -2.65 12.35 14.88
C ARG A 86 -3.19 11.19 14.05
N LEU A 87 -2.42 10.79 13.01
CA LEU A 87 -2.78 9.65 12.17
C LEU A 87 -2.70 8.33 12.95
N THR A 88 -1.68 8.16 13.79
CA THR A 88 -1.56 7.00 14.67
C THR A 88 -2.80 6.81 15.52
N ARG A 89 -3.29 7.89 16.13
CA ARG A 89 -4.51 7.86 16.96
C ARG A 89 -5.75 7.48 16.16
N TYR A 90 -5.89 8.06 14.97
CA TYR A 90 -7.02 7.76 14.09
C TYR A 90 -7.02 6.31 13.63
N LEU A 91 -5.88 5.78 13.22
CA LEU A 91 -5.76 4.39 12.76
C LEU A 91 -6.00 3.36 13.87
N ALA A 92 -5.76 3.71 15.13
CA ALA A 92 -6.04 2.84 16.26
C ALA A 92 -7.54 2.56 16.41
N SER A 93 -8.38 3.58 16.20
CA SER A 93 -9.84 3.46 16.25
C SER A 93 -10.51 4.62 15.51
N PRO A 94 -10.73 4.51 14.19
CA PRO A 94 -11.30 5.60 13.40
C PRO A 94 -12.65 6.09 13.95
N LYS A 95 -13.54 5.18 14.29
CA LYS A 95 -14.89 5.52 14.77
C LYS A 95 -14.90 6.19 16.15
N ALA A 96 -13.97 5.83 17.02
CA ALA A 96 -13.84 6.47 18.33
C ALA A 96 -13.19 7.84 18.23
N ASP A 97 -12.21 7.98 17.34
CA ASP A 97 -11.46 9.22 17.17
C ASP A 97 -12.22 10.30 16.39
N VAL A 98 -12.92 9.91 15.34
CA VAL A 98 -13.79 10.77 14.53
C VAL A 98 -15.17 10.11 14.40
N PRO A 99 -16.05 10.28 15.37
CA PRO A 99 -17.41 9.76 15.27
C PRO A 99 -18.11 10.29 14.02
N GLY A 100 -18.71 9.40 13.24
CA GLY A 100 -19.31 9.73 11.94
C GLY A 100 -18.39 9.57 10.74
N THR A 101 -17.11 9.22 10.93
CA THR A 101 -16.23 8.86 9.80
C THR A 101 -16.77 7.67 9.02
N LYS A 102 -16.58 7.71 7.71
CA LYS A 102 -16.91 6.59 6.81
C LYS A 102 -15.87 5.48 6.84
N MET A 103 -14.66 5.76 7.33
CA MET A 103 -13.55 4.81 7.31
C MET A 103 -13.79 3.64 8.24
N ARG A 104 -13.46 2.45 7.76
CA ARG A 104 -13.45 1.20 8.51
C ARG A 104 -12.12 0.49 8.28
N MET A 105 -11.51 0.02 9.36
CA MET A 105 -10.33 -0.83 9.28
C MET A 105 -10.75 -2.29 9.14
N LEU A 106 -10.40 -2.94 8.04
CA LEU A 106 -10.62 -4.39 7.84
C LEU A 106 -9.45 -5.21 8.36
N VAL A 107 -8.26 -4.65 8.29
CA VAL A 107 -7.02 -5.19 8.86
C VAL A 107 -6.50 -4.18 9.86
N HIS A 108 -6.10 -4.64 11.03
CA HIS A 108 -5.59 -3.80 12.11
C HIS A 108 -4.07 -4.04 12.27
N PRO A 109 -3.23 -3.18 11.68
CA PRO A 109 -1.79 -3.25 11.93
C PRO A 109 -1.47 -3.05 13.40
N SER A 110 -0.43 -3.73 13.88
CA SER A 110 0.10 -3.52 15.23
C SER A 110 0.64 -2.09 15.38
N PRO A 111 0.81 -1.58 16.62
CA PRO A 111 1.41 -0.26 16.83
C PRO A 111 2.76 -0.07 16.12
N ALA A 112 3.63 -1.09 16.13
CA ALA A 112 4.91 -1.05 15.44
C ALA A 112 4.75 -1.00 13.91
N GLU A 113 3.78 -1.71 13.35
CA GLU A 113 3.46 -1.66 11.93
C GLU A 113 2.88 -0.31 11.53
N VAL A 114 2.05 0.31 12.36
CA VAL A 114 1.53 1.67 12.14
C VAL A 114 2.67 2.68 12.06
N GLU A 115 3.64 2.60 12.95
CA GLU A 115 4.83 3.46 12.92
C GLU A 115 5.62 3.29 11.62
N THR A 116 5.85 2.06 11.19
CA THR A 116 6.52 1.73 9.93
C THR A 116 5.73 2.24 8.72
N LEU A 117 4.42 2.07 8.72
CA LEU A 117 3.51 2.56 7.69
C LEU A 117 3.58 4.09 7.57
N ILE A 118 3.51 4.79 8.68
CA ILE A 118 3.55 6.26 8.70
C ILE A 118 4.89 6.77 8.18
N SER A 119 6.00 6.16 8.56
CA SER A 119 7.33 6.49 8.04
C SER A 119 7.40 6.34 6.51
N TRP A 120 6.77 5.31 5.97
CA TRP A 120 6.69 5.13 4.52
C TRP A 120 5.75 6.15 3.85
N LEU A 121 4.59 6.44 4.46
CA LEU A 121 3.65 7.44 3.94
C LEU A 121 4.25 8.84 3.89
N GLN A 122 5.15 9.20 4.80
CA GLN A 122 5.87 10.47 4.78
C GLN A 122 6.70 10.68 3.50
N GLN A 123 7.06 9.60 2.82
CA GLN A 123 7.82 9.62 1.58
C GLN A 123 6.94 9.72 0.33
N GLN A 124 5.62 9.57 0.48
CA GLN A 124 4.65 9.60 -0.61
C GLN A 124 4.15 11.03 -0.84
N LYS A 125 4.98 11.85 -1.53
CA LYS A 125 4.73 13.27 -1.80
C LYS A 125 4.70 13.54 -3.30
#